data_54878cc815dc704ff8c717f8111c3519
#
_entry.id   54878cc815dc704ff8c717f8111c3519
#
_cell.length_a   1.000
_cell.length_b   1.000
_cell.length_c   1.000
_cell.angle_alpha   90.00
_cell.angle_beta   90.00
_cell.angle_gamma   90.00
#
_symmetry.space_group_name_H-M   'P 1'
#
loop_
_entity.id
_entity.type
_entity.pdbx_description
1 polymer ?
#
loop_
_entity_poly.entity_id
_entity_poly.type
_entity_poly.pdbx_seq_one_letter_code
_entity_poly.pdbx_strand_id
1 'polypeptide(L)'
;MKDICCIGHITLDKIVTPKQTTYMAGGTSYYFSHGISRLKDFKHYKLVTALAESEYQSAEDIRALGIDVKIIPSRKTVYFENIYGDNPDDRSQRVLAKADPFTVENLKDVEANIFHLGTLLADDFSLEVIKYLSTKGILSADAQGYLREVRGEKVYAIDWEEKKEALKYIDILKVNEK
;
A
#
# COMPACT_ATOMS: atom_id res chain seq x y z
N MET A 1 10.19 -13.61 14.95
CA MET A 1 10.34 -12.91 13.65
C MET A 1 9.16 -13.33 12.78
N LYS A 2 8.60 -12.44 11.99
CA LYS A 2 7.54 -12.77 11.03
C LYS A 2 8.16 -13.29 9.73
N ASP A 3 7.45 -14.18 9.03
CA ASP A 3 7.94 -14.65 7.72
C ASP A 3 7.75 -13.60 6.65
N ILE A 4 6.57 -12.94 6.65
CA ILE A 4 6.24 -11.88 5.68
C ILE A 4 5.70 -10.66 6.44
N CYS A 5 6.21 -9.49 6.08
CA CYS A 5 5.65 -8.20 6.46
C CYS A 5 5.24 -7.43 5.19
N CYS A 6 3.97 -7.16 5.02
CA CYS A 6 3.51 -6.20 4.02
C CYS A 6 3.52 -4.80 4.64
N ILE A 7 4.14 -3.86 3.94
CA ILE A 7 4.16 -2.43 4.32
C ILE A 7 3.43 -1.68 3.22
N GLY A 8 2.34 -0.99 3.56
CA GLY A 8 1.57 -0.25 2.56
C GLY A 8 0.32 0.37 3.17
N HIS A 9 -0.21 1.37 2.51
CA HIS A 9 -1.41 2.06 2.97
C HIS A 9 -2.66 1.21 2.78
N ILE A 10 -3.49 1.11 3.83
CA ILE A 10 -4.93 0.87 3.66
C ILE A 10 -5.53 2.19 3.20
N THR A 11 -6.47 2.14 2.28
CA THR A 11 -7.11 3.33 1.71
C THR A 11 -8.57 3.42 2.10
N LEU A 12 -9.11 4.63 2.08
CA LEU A 12 -10.54 4.86 1.97
C LEU A 12 -10.85 5.04 0.48
N ASP A 13 -11.71 4.18 -0.05
CA ASP A 13 -12.12 4.22 -1.45
C ASP A 13 -13.58 4.65 -1.56
N LYS A 14 -13.82 5.77 -2.24
CA LYS A 14 -15.14 6.21 -2.69
C LYS A 14 -15.36 5.67 -4.09
N ILE A 15 -16.32 4.77 -4.22
CA ILE A 15 -16.70 4.16 -5.49
C ILE A 15 -17.97 4.83 -5.97
N VAL A 16 -17.88 5.54 -7.09
CA VAL A 16 -19.00 6.23 -7.73
C VAL A 16 -19.38 5.47 -9.00
N THR A 17 -20.61 5.02 -9.09
CA THR A 17 -21.19 4.40 -10.27
C THR A 17 -22.44 5.17 -10.68
N PRO A 18 -22.99 4.98 -11.88
CA PRO A 18 -24.27 5.60 -12.28
C PRO A 18 -25.45 5.26 -11.35
N LYS A 19 -25.33 4.17 -10.58
CA LYS A 19 -26.41 3.68 -9.72
C LYS A 19 -26.26 4.06 -8.24
N GLN A 20 -25.03 4.18 -7.76
CA GLN A 20 -24.78 4.41 -6.33
C GLN A 20 -23.38 4.93 -6.05
N THR A 21 -23.21 5.50 -4.86
CA THR A 21 -21.92 5.80 -4.28
C THR A 21 -21.70 4.93 -3.05
N THR A 22 -20.55 4.26 -2.97
CA THR A 22 -20.18 3.37 -1.85
C THR A 22 -18.82 3.77 -1.32
N TYR A 23 -18.63 3.61 -0.02
CA TYR A 23 -17.34 3.83 0.66
C TYR A 23 -16.84 2.49 1.22
N MET A 24 -15.57 2.19 1.03
CA MET A 24 -14.98 0.94 1.52
C MET A 24 -13.47 1.10 1.77
N ALA A 25 -12.92 0.24 2.59
CA ALA A 25 -11.48 0.10 2.70
C ALA A 25 -10.90 -0.56 1.44
N GLY A 26 -9.70 -0.15 1.05
CA GLY A 26 -9.00 -0.67 -0.11
C GLY A 26 -7.48 -0.59 0.04
N GLY A 27 -6.78 -0.55 -1.08
CA GLY A 27 -5.33 -0.51 -1.17
C GLY A 27 -4.68 -1.89 -1.28
N THR A 28 -3.47 -1.91 -1.86
CA THR A 28 -2.72 -3.16 -2.12
C THR A 28 -2.52 -3.96 -0.85
N SER A 29 -2.13 -3.32 0.24
CA SER A 29 -1.87 -3.96 1.53
C SER A 29 -3.13 -4.55 2.18
N TYR A 30 -4.29 -3.90 2.00
CA TYR A 30 -5.58 -4.40 2.46
C TYR A 30 -5.96 -5.70 1.76
N TYR A 31 -5.94 -5.71 0.42
CA TYR A 31 -6.27 -6.90 -0.36
C TYR A 31 -5.23 -8.01 -0.19
N PHE A 32 -3.95 -7.68 -0.06
CA PHE A 32 -2.90 -8.65 0.25
C PHE A 32 -3.18 -9.35 1.58
N SER A 33 -3.56 -8.60 2.62
CA SER A 33 -3.90 -9.15 3.95
C SER A 33 -5.10 -10.09 3.89
N HIS A 34 -6.16 -9.72 3.17
CA HIS A 34 -7.32 -10.60 2.94
C HIS A 34 -6.95 -11.87 2.15
N GLY A 35 -6.09 -11.74 1.14
CA GLY A 35 -5.59 -12.88 0.38
C GLY A 35 -4.82 -13.87 1.25
N ILE A 36 -3.86 -13.34 2.02
CA ILE A 36 -2.98 -14.19 2.86
C ILE A 36 -3.75 -14.82 4.02
N SER A 37 -4.79 -14.18 4.57
CA SER A 37 -5.63 -14.73 5.64
C SER A 37 -6.36 -16.02 5.25
N ARG A 38 -6.46 -16.30 3.95
CA ARG A 38 -7.07 -17.52 3.42
C ARG A 38 -6.10 -18.69 3.31
N LEU A 39 -4.80 -18.46 3.54
CA LEU A 39 -3.78 -19.52 3.56
C LEU A 39 -3.78 -20.19 4.93
N LYS A 40 -3.42 -21.51 4.98
CA LYS A 40 -3.48 -22.30 6.22
C LYS A 40 -2.56 -21.81 7.33
N ASP A 41 -1.41 -21.19 6.97
CA ASP A 41 -0.33 -20.84 7.91
C ASP A 41 0.02 -19.35 7.88
N PHE A 42 -0.99 -18.46 7.81
CA PHE A 42 -0.76 -17.01 7.77
C PHE A 42 -0.32 -16.37 9.09
N LYS A 43 -0.23 -17.12 10.19
CA LYS A 43 0.10 -16.61 11.54
C LYS A 43 1.43 -15.85 11.63
N HIS A 44 2.32 -16.12 10.70
CA HIS A 44 3.62 -15.46 10.60
C HIS A 44 3.63 -14.22 9.70
N TYR A 45 2.44 -13.70 9.36
CA TYR A 45 2.26 -12.47 8.58
C TYR A 45 2.06 -11.27 9.50
N LYS A 46 2.56 -10.11 9.05
CA LYS A 46 2.35 -8.79 9.67
C LYS A 46 1.99 -7.76 8.60
N LEU A 47 1.05 -6.89 8.92
CA LEU A 47 0.76 -5.68 8.17
C LEU A 47 1.32 -4.47 8.91
N VAL A 48 1.99 -3.58 8.18
CA VAL A 48 2.33 -2.22 8.62
C VAL A 48 1.63 -1.24 7.70
N THR A 49 0.81 -0.37 8.26
CA THR A 49 0.02 0.61 7.49
C THR A 49 0.04 1.99 8.16
N ALA A 50 -0.08 3.06 7.38
CA ALA A 50 -0.21 4.41 7.92
C ALA A 50 -1.64 4.91 7.69
N LEU A 51 -2.32 5.31 8.77
CA LEU A 51 -3.73 5.69 8.80
C LEU A 51 -3.96 6.93 9.67
N ALA A 52 -4.92 7.75 9.31
CA ALA A 52 -5.53 8.71 10.24
C ALA A 52 -6.39 7.96 11.27
N GLU A 53 -6.53 8.53 12.45
CA GLU A 53 -7.27 7.92 13.56
C GLU A 53 -8.73 7.60 13.20
N SER A 54 -9.37 8.44 12.38
CA SER A 54 -10.74 8.21 11.90
C SER A 54 -10.93 6.90 11.13
N GLU A 55 -9.84 6.33 10.58
CA GLU A 55 -9.88 5.13 9.72
C GLU A 55 -9.28 3.89 10.40
N TYR A 56 -9.00 3.93 11.71
CA TYR A 56 -8.42 2.80 12.44
C TYR A 56 -9.31 1.56 12.43
N GLN A 57 -10.63 1.72 12.22
CA GLN A 57 -11.54 0.59 12.11
C GLN A 57 -11.13 -0.38 10.98
N SER A 58 -10.62 0.13 9.86
CA SER A 58 -10.14 -0.71 8.76
C SER A 58 -8.96 -1.61 9.15
N ALA A 59 -8.10 -1.15 10.07
CA ALA A 59 -7.02 -1.95 10.62
C ALA A 59 -7.54 -2.96 11.66
N GLU A 60 -8.57 -2.59 12.45
CA GLU A 60 -9.22 -3.53 13.38
C GLU A 60 -9.91 -4.67 12.63
N ASP A 61 -10.52 -4.39 11.47
CA ASP A 61 -11.10 -5.43 10.63
C ASP A 61 -10.06 -6.44 10.14
N ILE A 62 -8.85 -5.98 9.82
CA ILE A 62 -7.71 -6.86 9.49
C ILE A 62 -7.23 -7.64 10.73
N ARG A 63 -7.18 -7.01 11.92
CA ARG A 63 -6.85 -7.69 13.18
C ARG A 63 -7.85 -8.80 13.52
N ALA A 64 -9.12 -8.57 13.22
CA ALA A 64 -10.19 -9.57 13.42
C ALA A 64 -9.97 -10.85 12.59
N LEU A 65 -9.19 -10.79 11.50
CA LEU A 65 -8.75 -11.95 10.74
C LEU A 65 -7.59 -12.73 11.41
N GLY A 66 -7.10 -12.27 12.57
CA GLY A 66 -5.96 -12.87 13.28
C GLY A 66 -4.60 -12.36 12.80
N ILE A 67 -4.55 -11.26 12.06
CA ILE A 67 -3.32 -10.64 11.53
C ILE A 67 -2.75 -9.64 12.53
N ASP A 68 -1.43 -9.69 12.73
CA ASP A 68 -0.70 -8.66 13.49
C ASP A 68 -0.61 -7.37 12.67
N VAL A 69 -1.19 -6.28 13.16
CA VAL A 69 -1.22 -4.99 12.46
C VAL A 69 -0.54 -3.91 13.29
N LYS A 70 0.54 -3.33 12.73
CA LYS A 70 1.15 -2.09 13.24
C LYS A 70 0.57 -0.90 12.49
N ILE A 71 -0.06 0.01 13.23
CA ILE A 71 -0.52 1.30 12.69
C ILE A 71 0.57 2.33 12.95
N ILE A 72 0.96 3.06 11.90
CA ILE A 72 1.75 4.28 11.98
C ILE A 72 0.74 5.44 11.92
N PRO A 73 0.66 6.29 12.97
CA PRO A 73 -0.23 7.44 12.92
C PRO A 73 0.11 8.35 11.75
N SER A 74 -0.89 8.75 11.00
CA SER A 74 -0.78 9.64 9.85
C SER A 74 -1.81 10.76 9.96
N ARG A 75 -1.47 11.93 9.45
CA ARG A 75 -2.39 13.09 9.45
C ARG A 75 -3.64 12.85 8.61
N LYS A 76 -3.53 12.02 7.57
CA LYS A 76 -4.61 11.62 6.66
C LYS A 76 -4.45 10.17 6.27
N THR A 77 -5.54 9.55 5.85
CA THR A 77 -5.54 8.27 5.13
C THR A 77 -5.52 8.54 3.62
N VAL A 78 -4.89 7.65 2.84
CA VAL A 78 -4.99 7.73 1.37
C VAL A 78 -6.46 7.57 1.00
N TYR A 79 -7.00 8.56 0.28
CA TYR A 79 -8.40 8.60 -0.11
C TYR A 79 -8.53 8.66 -1.63
N PHE A 80 -8.97 7.56 -2.22
CA PHE A 80 -9.26 7.47 -3.64
C PHE A 80 -10.74 7.68 -3.91
N GLU A 81 -11.03 8.45 -4.97
CA GLU A 81 -12.34 8.47 -5.60
C GLU A 81 -12.22 7.76 -6.95
N ASN A 82 -12.94 6.65 -7.10
CA ASN A 82 -13.00 5.86 -8.31
C ASN A 82 -14.36 6.04 -8.95
N ILE A 83 -14.40 6.66 -10.12
CA ILE A 83 -15.62 6.98 -10.85
C ILE A 83 -15.69 6.06 -12.07
N TYR A 84 -16.74 5.26 -12.12
CA TYR A 84 -17.04 4.34 -13.21
C TYR A 84 -18.19 4.88 -14.04
N GLY A 85 -18.04 4.83 -15.37
CA GLY A 85 -19.11 5.10 -16.33
C GLY A 85 -20.06 3.93 -16.50
N ASP A 86 -20.85 3.97 -17.57
CA ASP A 86 -21.73 2.82 -17.97
C ASP A 86 -20.89 1.60 -18.36
N ASN A 87 -19.70 1.81 -18.93
CA ASN A 87 -18.74 0.75 -19.16
C ASN A 87 -17.85 0.58 -17.91
N PRO A 88 -17.84 -0.60 -17.25
CA PRO A 88 -17.02 -0.86 -16.06
C PRO A 88 -15.52 -0.75 -16.29
N ASP A 89 -15.05 -0.84 -17.54
CA ASP A 89 -13.63 -0.70 -17.89
C ASP A 89 -13.20 0.78 -17.95
N ASP A 90 -14.14 1.71 -18.07
CA ASP A 90 -13.90 3.15 -18.06
C ASP A 90 -13.92 3.68 -16.63
N ARG A 91 -12.72 3.69 -16.03
CA ARG A 91 -12.53 4.22 -14.68
C ARG A 91 -11.67 5.47 -14.71
N SER A 92 -12.17 6.56 -14.15
CA SER A 92 -11.35 7.70 -13.74
C SER A 92 -11.04 7.60 -12.23
N GLN A 93 -9.85 8.04 -11.84
CA GLN A 93 -9.40 8.00 -10.46
C GLN A 93 -8.85 9.36 -10.03
N ARG A 94 -9.26 9.78 -8.82
CA ARG A 94 -8.73 10.96 -8.14
C ARG A 94 -8.18 10.55 -6.77
N VAL A 95 -7.19 11.30 -6.29
CA VAL A 95 -6.62 11.17 -4.95
C VAL A 95 -7.04 12.40 -4.15
N LEU A 96 -8.02 12.24 -3.27
CA LEU A 96 -8.58 13.34 -2.47
C LEU A 96 -7.74 13.63 -1.23
N ALA A 97 -6.98 12.66 -0.75
CA ALA A 97 -6.02 12.81 0.34
C ALA A 97 -4.88 11.80 0.19
N LYS A 98 -3.72 12.16 0.76
CA LYS A 98 -2.54 11.30 0.87
C LYS A 98 -2.20 11.08 2.33
N ALA A 99 -1.80 9.87 2.69
CA ALA A 99 -1.20 9.58 3.98
C ALA A 99 0.25 10.08 4.03
N ASP A 100 0.81 10.17 5.23
CA ASP A 100 2.23 10.45 5.40
C ASP A 100 3.05 9.25 4.88
N PRO A 101 4.20 9.48 4.19
CA PRO A 101 5.03 8.42 3.64
C PRO A 101 5.67 7.57 4.74
N PHE A 102 6.07 6.35 4.37
CA PHE A 102 6.85 5.49 5.25
C PHE A 102 8.29 5.99 5.34
N THR A 103 8.86 6.00 6.55
CA THR A 103 10.22 6.43 6.84
C THR A 103 11.01 5.32 7.52
N VAL A 104 12.34 5.39 7.46
CA VAL A 104 13.22 4.46 8.18
C VAL A 104 12.90 4.48 9.68
N GLU A 105 12.65 5.66 10.26
CA GLU A 105 12.37 5.80 11.69
C GLU A 105 11.13 5.02 12.13
N ASN A 106 10.06 5.04 11.35
CA ASN A 106 8.83 4.34 11.73
C ASN A 106 8.83 2.84 11.37
N LEU A 107 9.89 2.38 10.69
CA LEU A 107 10.10 0.97 10.31
C LEU A 107 11.25 0.29 11.05
N LYS A 108 11.99 1.00 11.89
CA LYS A 108 13.23 0.49 12.53
C LYS A 108 13.02 -0.74 13.41
N ASP A 109 11.86 -0.86 14.05
CA ASP A 109 11.47 -1.96 14.94
C ASP A 109 10.68 -3.08 14.21
N VAL A 110 10.52 -2.97 12.89
CA VAL A 110 9.83 -3.98 12.08
C VAL A 110 10.83 -5.05 11.64
N GLU A 111 10.51 -6.32 11.98
CA GLU A 111 11.35 -7.48 11.66
C GLU A 111 10.54 -8.50 10.87
N ALA A 112 11.10 -8.97 9.75
CA ALA A 112 10.55 -10.04 8.92
C ALA A 112 11.64 -10.68 8.05
N ASN A 113 11.37 -11.89 7.55
CA ASN A 113 12.23 -12.54 6.56
C ASN A 113 12.04 -11.94 5.16
N ILE A 114 10.79 -11.56 4.85
CA ILE A 114 10.40 -10.96 3.56
C ILE A 114 9.61 -9.68 3.86
N PHE A 115 10.03 -8.56 3.27
CA PHE A 115 9.30 -7.31 3.26
C PHE A 115 8.64 -7.14 1.89
N HIS A 116 7.33 -6.91 1.85
CA HIS A 116 6.61 -6.57 0.63
C HIS A 116 6.12 -5.13 0.68
N LEU A 117 6.59 -4.30 -0.25
CA LEU A 117 6.16 -2.91 -0.40
C LEU A 117 4.91 -2.86 -1.28
N GLY A 118 3.75 -2.68 -0.64
CA GLY A 118 2.46 -2.51 -1.32
C GLY A 118 2.26 -1.06 -1.73
N THR A 119 2.98 -0.62 -2.76
CA THR A 119 3.00 0.78 -3.20
C THR A 119 1.69 1.20 -3.87
N LEU A 120 1.27 2.43 -3.66
CA LEU A 120 0.10 3.05 -4.30
C LEU A 120 0.46 4.31 -5.07
N LEU A 121 1.38 5.11 -4.53
CA LEU A 121 1.83 6.40 -5.05
C LEU A 121 3.35 6.49 -5.02
N ALA A 122 3.93 7.32 -5.89
CA ALA A 122 5.38 7.40 -6.08
C ALA A 122 6.17 7.83 -4.84
N ASP A 123 5.53 8.53 -3.93
CA ASP A 123 6.13 9.03 -2.71
C ASP A 123 5.82 8.21 -1.45
N ASP A 124 5.23 7.01 -1.58
CA ASP A 124 4.98 6.13 -0.44
C ASP A 124 6.28 5.68 0.25
N PHE A 125 7.31 5.36 -0.54
CA PHE A 125 8.61 4.86 -0.07
C PHE A 125 9.76 5.53 -0.80
N SER A 126 10.65 6.15 -0.05
CA SER A 126 11.90 6.70 -0.59
C SER A 126 12.92 5.60 -0.92
N LEU A 127 13.92 5.95 -1.74
CA LEU A 127 15.07 5.08 -1.99
C LEU A 127 15.82 4.70 -0.69
N GLU A 128 15.84 5.60 0.30
CA GLU A 128 16.44 5.34 1.61
C GLU A 128 15.73 4.19 2.34
N VAL A 129 14.39 4.17 2.31
CA VAL A 129 13.59 3.08 2.90
C VAL A 129 13.84 1.76 2.18
N ILE A 130 13.90 1.75 0.84
CA ILE A 130 14.25 0.57 0.05
C ILE A 130 15.61 0.01 0.47
N LYS A 131 16.63 0.87 0.50
CA LYS A 131 18.00 0.49 0.92
C LYS A 131 18.00 -0.07 2.35
N TYR A 132 17.31 0.59 3.26
CA TYR A 132 17.23 0.15 4.66
C TYR A 132 16.60 -1.24 4.79
N LEU A 133 15.44 -1.47 4.19
CA LEU A 133 14.72 -2.73 4.31
C LEU A 133 15.47 -3.89 3.63
N SER A 134 16.20 -3.63 2.53
CA SER A 134 17.01 -4.65 1.86
C SER A 134 18.17 -5.17 2.74
N THR A 135 18.58 -4.42 3.77
CA THR A 135 19.58 -4.90 4.74
C THR A 135 18.99 -5.82 5.80
N LYS A 136 17.65 -5.87 5.91
CA LYS A 136 16.93 -6.60 6.97
C LYS A 136 16.36 -7.93 6.49
N GLY A 137 16.12 -8.11 5.21
CA GLY A 137 15.53 -9.32 4.64
C GLY A 137 15.33 -9.22 3.14
N ILE A 138 14.68 -10.23 2.56
CA ILE A 138 14.29 -10.24 1.15
C ILE A 138 13.28 -9.12 0.90
N LEU A 139 13.52 -8.30 -0.12
CA LEU A 139 12.66 -7.17 -0.45
C LEU A 139 11.86 -7.43 -1.73
N SER A 140 10.55 -7.43 -1.58
CA SER A 140 9.57 -7.50 -2.67
C SER A 140 8.87 -6.16 -2.82
N ALA A 141 8.62 -5.70 -4.03
CA ALA A 141 7.91 -4.45 -4.28
C ALA A 141 6.89 -4.57 -5.43
N ASP A 142 5.73 -3.93 -5.25
CA ASP A 142 4.81 -3.64 -6.35
C ASP A 142 5.29 -2.35 -7.04
N ALA A 143 5.56 -2.40 -8.36
CA ALA A 143 6.03 -1.23 -9.10
C ALA A 143 4.93 -0.17 -9.30
N GLN A 144 3.66 -0.53 -9.12
CA GLN A 144 2.52 0.30 -9.48
C GLN A 144 2.59 1.73 -8.90
N GLY A 145 2.93 1.87 -7.62
CA GLY A 145 3.00 3.17 -6.97
C GLY A 145 4.07 4.07 -7.56
N TYR A 146 5.25 3.55 -7.80
CA TYR A 146 6.38 4.31 -8.35
C TYR A 146 6.13 4.88 -9.76
N LEU A 147 5.11 4.37 -10.45
CA LEU A 147 4.69 4.82 -11.77
C LEU A 147 3.49 5.78 -11.73
N ARG A 148 3.10 6.26 -10.53
CA ARG A 148 1.92 7.10 -10.30
C ARG A 148 2.25 8.34 -9.49
N GLU A 149 2.20 9.50 -10.12
CA GLU A 149 2.33 10.80 -9.46
C GLU A 149 0.98 11.47 -9.29
N VAL A 150 0.78 12.13 -8.16
CA VAL A 150 -0.41 12.94 -7.89
C VAL A 150 -0.07 14.41 -8.04
N ARG A 151 -0.75 15.08 -8.97
CA ARG A 151 -0.69 16.55 -9.13
C ARG A 151 -2.08 17.14 -8.92
N GLY A 152 -2.25 17.92 -7.85
CA GLY A 152 -3.58 18.26 -7.35
C GLY A 152 -4.27 16.98 -6.87
N GLU A 153 -5.40 16.63 -7.50
CA GLU A 153 -6.13 15.38 -7.20
C GLU A 153 -5.99 14.34 -8.32
N LYS A 154 -5.33 14.67 -9.41
CA LYS A 154 -5.20 13.78 -10.58
C LYS A 154 -3.98 12.89 -10.48
N VAL A 155 -4.16 11.64 -10.91
CA VAL A 155 -3.08 10.65 -11.02
C VAL A 155 -2.51 10.71 -12.44
N TYR A 156 -1.19 10.84 -12.53
CA TYR A 156 -0.43 10.85 -13.78
C TYR A 156 0.51 9.64 -13.83
N ALA A 157 0.57 9.00 -14.98
CA ALA A 157 1.60 8.01 -15.24
C ALA A 157 2.95 8.74 -15.39
N ILE A 158 3.95 8.24 -14.67
CA ILE A 158 5.33 8.74 -14.71
C ILE A 158 6.29 7.58 -14.89
N ASP A 159 7.51 7.88 -15.31
CA ASP A 159 8.61 6.93 -15.19
C ASP A 159 9.18 6.98 -13.78
N TRP A 160 9.64 5.85 -13.26
CA TRP A 160 10.34 5.78 -11.98
C TRP A 160 11.79 6.21 -12.16
N GLU A 161 12.10 7.45 -11.82
CA GLU A 161 13.42 8.06 -12.06
C GLU A 161 14.56 7.27 -11.39
N GLU A 162 14.35 6.84 -10.15
CA GLU A 162 15.36 6.13 -9.35
C GLU A 162 15.40 4.61 -9.60
N LYS A 163 14.64 4.08 -10.59
CA LYS A 163 14.49 2.63 -10.83
C LYS A 163 15.80 1.89 -10.96
N LYS A 164 16.79 2.46 -11.67
CA LYS A 164 18.10 1.82 -11.88
C LYS A 164 18.88 1.60 -10.58
N GLU A 165 18.72 2.51 -9.63
CA GLU A 165 19.35 2.36 -8.32
C GLU A 165 18.49 1.49 -7.41
N ALA A 166 17.19 1.73 -7.33
CA ALA A 166 16.26 1.00 -6.47
C ALA A 166 16.22 -0.51 -6.76
N LEU A 167 16.24 -0.90 -8.05
CA LEU A 167 16.21 -2.29 -8.46
C LEU A 167 17.44 -3.12 -8.06
N LYS A 168 18.52 -2.48 -7.65
CA LYS A 168 19.69 -3.19 -7.08
C LYS A 168 19.39 -3.79 -5.69
N TYR A 169 18.37 -3.29 -5.02
CA TYR A 169 18.00 -3.65 -3.65
C TYR A 169 16.69 -4.44 -3.55
N ILE A 170 15.99 -4.62 -4.67
CA ILE A 170 14.71 -5.33 -4.73
C ILE A 170 14.95 -6.72 -5.32
N ASP A 171 14.64 -7.75 -4.55
CA ASP A 171 14.80 -9.15 -4.96
C ASP A 171 13.63 -9.65 -5.81
N ILE A 172 12.42 -9.17 -5.53
CA ILE A 172 11.19 -9.57 -6.23
C ILE A 172 10.41 -8.33 -6.64
N LEU A 173 10.21 -8.15 -7.93
CA LEU A 173 9.42 -7.05 -8.47
C LEU A 173 8.11 -7.57 -9.08
N LYS A 174 6.98 -7.07 -8.55
CA LYS A 174 5.67 -7.28 -9.14
C LYS A 174 5.33 -6.11 -10.05
N VAL A 175 4.97 -6.42 -11.28
CA VAL A 175 4.51 -5.45 -12.29
C VAL A 175 3.19 -5.90 -12.90
N ASN A 176 2.40 -4.95 -13.39
CA ASN A 176 1.23 -5.21 -14.21
C ASN A 176 1.61 -4.93 -15.68
N GLU A 177 0.95 -5.59 -16.62
CA GLU A 177 1.19 -5.43 -18.06
C GLU A 177 0.65 -4.12 -18.66
N LYS A 178 -0.14 -3.35 -17.89
CA LYS A 178 -0.76 -2.08 -18.33
C LYS A 178 -0.11 -0.90 -17.66
#